data_38a18dda52b3a8310c97ac3693a3273c
#
_entry.id   38a18dda52b3a8310c97ac3693a3273c
#
_cell.length_a   1.000
_cell.length_b   1.000
_cell.length_c   1.000
_cell.angle_alpha   90.00
_cell.angle_beta   90.00
_cell.angle_gamma   90.00
#
_symmetry.space_group_name_H-M   'P 1'
#
loop_
_entity.id
_entity.type
_entity.pdbx_description
1 polymer ?
#
loop_
_entity_poly.entity_id
_entity_poly.type
_entity_poly.pdbx_seq_one_letter_code
_entity_poly.pdbx_strand_id
1 'polypeptide(L)'
;YTRGDKKIGYLVYNHFTPGPNGYSDRTYDEEMKKIFAGFQAQGVNEFVLDLRYNGGGYENSANMLAGLLIPEASRKKVFAVFSDNKGQSYSNDFCVETKGTAGYLKLNSNRIYILTSQSTASSSEVVINSLNPFMDVILIGELTEGKNVGMEMQKNDKYEWMYWPITLRVTNAVNYDYSAGFKPDIEWNE
;
A
#
# COMPACT_ATOMS: atom_id res chain seq x y z
N TYR A 1 -3.44 21.05 4.14
CA TYR A 1 -2.80 22.30 3.68
C TYR A 1 -3.46 22.79 2.41
N THR A 2 -3.65 24.10 2.25
CA THR A 2 -4.28 24.69 1.06
C THR A 2 -3.32 25.64 0.36
N ARG A 3 -3.21 25.51 -0.99
CA ARG A 3 -2.42 26.38 -1.85
C ARG A 3 -3.18 26.63 -3.17
N GLY A 4 -3.79 27.81 -3.30
CA GLY A 4 -4.70 28.09 -4.41
C GLY A 4 -5.94 27.18 -4.36
N ASP A 5 -6.21 26.50 -5.45
CA ASP A 5 -7.27 25.50 -5.59
C ASP A 5 -6.89 24.10 -5.09
N LYS A 6 -5.64 23.91 -4.70
CA LYS A 6 -5.12 22.63 -4.19
C LYS A 6 -5.33 22.50 -2.70
N LYS A 7 -6.03 21.45 -2.30
CA LYS A 7 -6.18 21.00 -0.93
C LYS A 7 -5.36 19.72 -0.75
N ILE A 8 -4.25 19.84 -0.07
CA ILE A 8 -3.23 18.81 0.07
C ILE A 8 -3.46 18.05 1.36
N GLY A 9 -3.73 16.74 1.26
CA GLY A 9 -3.67 15.80 2.36
C GLY A 9 -2.24 15.30 2.55
N TYR A 10 -1.83 15.10 3.80
CA TYR A 10 -0.56 14.49 4.15
C TYR A 10 -0.79 13.44 5.22
N LEU A 11 -0.29 12.23 4.97
CA LEU A 11 -0.42 11.12 5.91
C LEU A 11 0.94 10.45 6.09
N VAL A 12 1.42 10.39 7.32
CA VAL A 12 2.52 9.49 7.72
C VAL A 12 1.92 8.15 8.14
N TYR A 13 2.39 7.06 7.54
CA TYR A 13 1.91 5.73 7.85
C TYR A 13 3.08 4.78 8.08
N ASN A 14 3.30 4.38 9.33
CA ASN A 14 4.54 3.75 9.75
C ASN A 14 4.53 2.21 9.73
N HIS A 15 3.36 1.58 9.71
CA HIS A 15 3.28 0.12 9.68
C HIS A 15 1.90 -0.36 9.23
N PHE A 16 1.87 -1.39 8.38
CA PHE A 16 0.64 -2.03 7.92
C PHE A 16 0.18 -3.06 8.95
N THR A 17 -0.71 -2.64 9.84
CA THR A 17 -1.32 -3.49 10.87
C THR A 17 -2.82 -3.24 10.91
N PRO A 18 -3.67 -4.27 10.76
CA PRO A 18 -5.12 -4.08 10.71
C PRO A 18 -5.73 -3.76 12.08
N GLY A 19 -5.11 -4.20 13.17
CA GLY A 19 -5.51 -3.95 14.55
C GLY A 19 -4.55 -4.54 15.57
N PRO A 20 -4.74 -4.26 16.88
CA PRO A 20 -3.83 -4.68 17.94
C PRO A 20 -3.79 -6.21 18.15
N ASN A 21 -4.82 -6.94 17.74
CA ASN A 21 -4.95 -8.37 17.95
C ASN A 21 -4.66 -9.21 16.68
N GLY A 22 -3.92 -8.64 15.71
CA GLY A 22 -3.47 -9.33 14.52
C GLY A 22 -4.46 -9.31 13.36
N TYR A 23 -4.36 -10.29 12.46
CA TYR A 23 -4.97 -10.28 11.13
C TYR A 23 -6.50 -10.11 11.09
N SER A 24 -7.22 -10.69 12.04
CA SER A 24 -8.69 -10.63 12.11
C SER A 24 -9.23 -9.35 12.76
N ASP A 25 -8.39 -8.61 13.45
CA ASP A 25 -8.77 -7.34 14.06
C ASP A 25 -8.62 -6.21 13.03
N ARG A 26 -9.69 -5.48 12.78
CA ARG A 26 -9.73 -4.43 11.77
C ARG A 26 -9.79 -3.02 12.36
N THR A 27 -9.49 -2.87 13.64
CA THR A 27 -9.65 -1.61 14.37
C THR A 27 -8.87 -0.47 13.72
N TYR A 28 -7.61 -0.67 13.37
CA TYR A 28 -6.77 0.39 12.77
C TYR A 28 -7.15 0.65 11.31
N ASP A 29 -7.58 -0.35 10.58
CA ASP A 29 -8.09 -0.18 9.22
C ASP A 29 -9.38 0.66 9.22
N GLU A 30 -10.27 0.45 10.19
CA GLU A 30 -11.49 1.27 10.33
C GLU A 30 -11.17 2.73 10.72
N GLU A 31 -10.17 2.94 11.57
CA GLU A 31 -9.69 4.31 11.87
C GLU A 31 -9.07 4.98 10.64
N MET A 32 -8.32 4.24 9.81
CA MET A 32 -7.79 4.73 8.54
C MET A 32 -8.90 5.22 7.62
N LYS A 33 -9.98 4.45 7.47
CA LYS A 33 -11.16 4.86 6.68
C LYS A 33 -11.78 6.16 7.20
N LYS A 34 -11.86 6.35 8.50
CA LYS A 34 -12.38 7.59 9.11
C LYS A 34 -11.47 8.78 8.79
N ILE A 35 -10.13 8.60 8.84
CA ILE A 35 -9.16 9.62 8.44
C ILE A 35 -9.39 10.03 6.99
N PHE A 36 -9.52 9.06 6.09
CA PHE A 36 -9.77 9.32 4.67
C PHE A 36 -11.14 9.95 4.41
N ALA A 37 -12.17 9.57 5.16
CA ALA A 37 -13.47 10.25 5.12
C ALA A 37 -13.35 11.72 5.53
N GLY A 38 -12.50 12.03 6.51
CA GLY A 38 -12.16 13.40 6.89
C GLY A 38 -11.45 14.18 5.78
N PHE A 39 -10.50 13.57 5.08
CA PHE A 39 -9.85 14.18 3.92
C PHE A 39 -10.85 14.43 2.79
N GLN A 40 -11.70 13.46 2.50
CA GLN A 40 -12.76 13.59 1.48
C GLN A 40 -13.72 14.73 1.82
N ALA A 41 -14.20 14.82 3.06
CA ALA A 41 -15.11 15.87 3.52
C ALA A 41 -14.48 17.27 3.41
N GLN A 42 -13.16 17.39 3.57
CA GLN A 42 -12.41 18.62 3.38
C GLN A 42 -12.12 18.93 1.90
N GLY A 43 -12.46 18.02 0.99
CA GLY A 43 -12.23 18.17 -0.44
C GLY A 43 -10.76 18.09 -0.82
N VAL A 44 -9.97 17.25 -0.12
CA VAL A 44 -8.57 16.96 -0.47
C VAL A 44 -8.52 16.44 -1.91
N ASN A 45 -7.69 17.06 -2.74
CA ASN A 45 -7.54 16.76 -4.15
C ASN A 45 -6.07 16.59 -4.61
N GLU A 46 -5.13 16.75 -3.71
CA GLU A 46 -3.72 16.37 -3.84
C GLU A 46 -3.31 15.59 -2.58
N PHE A 47 -2.47 14.57 -2.72
CA PHE A 47 -2.14 13.71 -1.58
C PHE A 47 -0.67 13.35 -1.54
N VAL A 48 -0.11 13.41 -0.33
CA VAL A 48 1.24 12.97 -0.01
C VAL A 48 1.13 11.83 1.02
N LEU A 49 1.60 10.67 0.65
CA LEU A 49 1.73 9.49 1.51
C LEU A 49 3.19 9.34 1.93
N ASP A 50 3.47 9.41 3.21
CA ASP A 50 4.82 9.28 3.74
C ASP A 50 5.04 7.84 4.26
N LEU A 51 5.85 7.09 3.51
CA LEU A 51 6.24 5.71 3.81
C LEU A 51 7.72 5.56 4.15
N ARG A 52 8.44 6.66 4.39
CA ARG A 52 9.89 6.63 4.65
C ARG A 52 10.30 5.70 5.78
N TYR A 53 9.45 5.56 6.79
CA TYR A 53 9.72 4.73 7.97
C TYR A 53 8.91 3.44 8.01
N ASN A 54 8.31 3.05 6.88
CA ASN A 54 7.39 1.91 6.83
C ASN A 54 8.02 0.68 6.15
N GLY A 55 8.47 -0.27 6.95
CA GLY A 55 9.02 -1.55 6.51
C GLY A 55 7.98 -2.59 6.04
N GLY A 56 6.70 -2.21 5.92
CA GLY A 56 5.63 -3.09 5.46
C GLY A 56 4.69 -3.56 6.57
N GLY A 57 4.25 -4.79 6.48
CA GLY A 57 3.29 -5.42 7.39
C GLY A 57 2.26 -6.27 6.65
N TYR A 58 1.02 -6.23 7.09
CA TYR A 58 -0.06 -7.06 6.54
C TYR A 58 -0.56 -6.57 5.19
N GLU A 59 -0.68 -7.49 4.24
CA GLU A 59 -1.16 -7.23 2.87
C GLU A 59 -2.57 -6.66 2.82
N ASN A 60 -3.48 -7.16 3.66
CA ASN A 60 -4.86 -6.70 3.69
C ASN A 60 -4.99 -5.21 4.05
N SER A 61 -4.14 -4.69 4.95
CA SER A 61 -4.09 -3.26 5.26
C SER A 61 -3.49 -2.44 4.12
N ALA A 62 -2.49 -2.98 3.40
CA ALA A 62 -1.93 -2.37 2.20
C ALA A 62 -2.99 -2.27 1.08
N ASN A 63 -3.74 -3.36 0.86
CA ASN A 63 -4.83 -3.39 -0.11
C ASN A 63 -5.96 -2.40 0.25
N MET A 64 -6.31 -2.31 1.53
CA MET A 64 -7.29 -1.34 2.01
C MET A 64 -6.82 0.10 1.74
N LEU A 65 -5.58 0.46 2.09
CA LEU A 65 -5.04 1.79 1.83
C LEU A 65 -4.99 2.10 0.33
N ALA A 66 -4.51 1.18 -0.49
CA ALA A 66 -4.49 1.34 -1.94
C ALA A 66 -5.91 1.50 -2.52
N GLY A 67 -6.90 0.76 -1.98
CA GLY A 67 -8.31 0.88 -2.36
C GLY A 67 -8.93 2.25 -2.06
N LEU A 68 -8.42 2.99 -1.06
CA LEU A 68 -8.84 4.36 -0.75
C LEU A 68 -8.22 5.40 -1.70
N LEU A 69 -7.15 5.05 -2.39
CA LEU A 69 -6.35 5.93 -3.26
C LEU A 69 -6.60 5.68 -4.75
N ILE A 70 -6.92 4.45 -5.12
CA ILE A 70 -7.08 4.04 -6.53
C ILE A 70 -8.20 4.82 -7.23
N PRO A 71 -8.03 5.28 -8.49
CA PRO A 71 -9.10 5.91 -9.24
C PRO A 71 -10.34 5.04 -9.36
N GLU A 72 -11.53 5.64 -9.30
CA GLU A 72 -12.83 4.94 -9.31
C GLU A 72 -12.96 3.95 -10.48
N ALA A 73 -12.49 4.35 -11.67
CA ALA A 73 -12.53 3.50 -12.86
C ALA A 73 -11.67 2.22 -12.74
N SER A 74 -10.74 2.19 -11.79
CA SER A 74 -9.81 1.07 -11.60
C SER A 74 -10.11 0.22 -10.35
N ARG A 75 -11.18 0.52 -9.63
CA ARG A 75 -11.53 -0.14 -8.34
C ARG A 75 -11.78 -1.64 -8.42
N LYS A 76 -12.08 -2.19 -9.59
CA LYS A 76 -12.31 -3.63 -9.82
C LYS A 76 -11.12 -4.28 -10.54
N LYS A 77 -9.96 -3.67 -10.48
CA LYS A 77 -8.74 -4.19 -11.10
C LYS A 77 -7.91 -4.95 -10.08
N VAL A 78 -7.00 -5.75 -10.58
CA VAL A 78 -6.06 -6.52 -9.77
C VAL A 78 -5.16 -5.58 -8.97
N PHE A 79 -5.17 -5.77 -7.66
CA PHE A 79 -4.25 -5.11 -6.72
C PHE A 79 -2.86 -5.76 -6.79
N ALA A 80 -2.80 -7.07 -6.58
CA ALA A 80 -1.55 -7.82 -6.62
C ALA A 80 -1.75 -9.25 -7.10
N VAL A 81 -0.69 -9.82 -7.69
CA VAL A 81 -0.59 -11.23 -8.06
C VAL A 81 0.46 -11.90 -7.18
N PHE A 82 0.10 -13.02 -6.60
CA PHE A 82 0.93 -13.82 -5.69
C PHE A 82 1.26 -15.13 -6.37
N SER A 83 2.54 -15.48 -6.43
CA SER A 83 3.01 -16.73 -7.06
C SER A 83 3.88 -17.50 -6.08
N ASP A 84 3.61 -18.80 -5.93
CA ASP A 84 4.41 -19.69 -5.10
C ASP A 84 5.57 -20.34 -5.88
N ASN A 85 6.42 -21.09 -5.18
CA ASN A 85 7.54 -21.82 -5.77
C ASN A 85 7.13 -23.09 -6.54
N LYS A 86 5.84 -23.43 -6.59
CA LYS A 86 5.28 -24.56 -7.34
C LYS A 86 4.65 -24.11 -8.67
N GLY A 87 4.72 -22.80 -8.98
CA GLY A 87 4.13 -22.21 -10.19
C GLY A 87 2.62 -21.94 -10.06
N GLN A 88 2.06 -22.03 -8.87
CA GLN A 88 0.67 -21.64 -8.66
C GLN A 88 0.60 -20.13 -8.40
N SER A 89 -0.43 -19.49 -8.95
CA SER A 89 -0.65 -18.06 -8.79
C SER A 89 -2.10 -17.76 -8.48
N TYR A 90 -2.32 -16.74 -7.67
CA TYR A 90 -3.64 -16.14 -7.43
C TYR A 90 -3.52 -14.61 -7.41
N SER A 91 -4.62 -13.92 -7.57
CA SER A 91 -4.66 -12.47 -7.50
C SER A 91 -5.74 -11.98 -6.54
N ASN A 92 -5.47 -10.86 -5.91
CA ASN A 92 -6.47 -10.10 -5.16
C ASN A 92 -6.80 -8.82 -5.95
N ASP A 93 -8.08 -8.47 -5.97
CA ASP A 93 -8.53 -7.19 -6.48
C ASP A 93 -8.36 -6.09 -5.41
N PHE A 94 -8.38 -4.82 -5.82
CA PHE A 94 -8.39 -3.72 -4.88
C PHE A 94 -9.55 -3.86 -3.90
N CYS A 95 -9.25 -3.69 -2.60
CA CYS A 95 -10.26 -3.68 -1.55
C CYS A 95 -11.11 -2.41 -1.67
N VAL A 96 -12.30 -2.56 -2.24
CA VAL A 96 -13.28 -1.49 -2.35
C VAL A 96 -14.50 -1.87 -1.54
N GLU A 97 -14.66 -1.31 -0.37
CA GLU A 97 -15.88 -1.50 0.39
C GLU A 97 -17.03 -0.77 -0.31
N THR A 98 -17.98 -1.57 -0.76
CA THR A 98 -19.12 -1.10 -1.57
C THR A 98 -20.22 -0.42 -0.76
N LYS A 99 -20.16 -0.47 0.56
CA LYS A 99 -21.17 0.14 1.44
C LYS A 99 -20.67 1.48 1.98
N GLY A 100 -21.12 2.53 1.35
CA GLY A 100 -20.82 3.90 1.73
C GLY A 100 -19.48 4.34 1.14
N THR A 101 -19.53 5.20 0.18
CA THR A 101 -18.41 5.80 -0.54
C THR A 101 -17.55 6.75 0.32
N ALA A 102 -17.66 6.62 1.65
CA ALA A 102 -16.86 7.42 2.57
C ALA A 102 -15.41 6.94 2.52
N GLY A 103 -14.51 7.84 2.14
CA GLY A 103 -13.09 7.67 2.36
C GLY A 103 -12.22 7.54 1.13
N TYR A 104 -12.72 7.24 -0.08
CA TYR A 104 -11.80 7.28 -1.22
C TYR A 104 -11.57 8.70 -1.73
N LEU A 105 -10.35 8.99 -2.17
CA LEU A 105 -9.97 10.33 -2.61
C LEU A 105 -10.04 10.45 -4.13
N LYS A 106 -10.64 11.54 -4.61
CA LYS A 106 -10.55 11.96 -6.01
C LYS A 106 -9.37 12.91 -6.16
N LEU A 107 -8.24 12.36 -6.56
CA LEU A 107 -7.03 13.13 -6.73
C LEU A 107 -6.97 13.77 -8.13
N ASN A 108 -6.43 14.98 -8.19
CA ASN A 108 -6.19 15.70 -9.43
C ASN A 108 -5.27 14.88 -10.36
N SER A 109 -5.64 14.76 -11.60
CA SER A 109 -4.88 14.01 -12.61
C SER A 109 -4.62 12.54 -12.23
N ASN A 110 -5.38 11.97 -11.28
CA ASN A 110 -5.11 10.65 -10.69
C ASN A 110 -3.64 10.51 -10.26
N ARG A 111 -3.09 11.51 -9.57
CA ARG A 111 -1.70 11.57 -9.13
C ARG A 111 -1.59 11.45 -7.62
N ILE A 112 -0.56 10.73 -7.17
CA ILE A 112 -0.15 10.66 -5.76
C ILE A 112 1.36 10.92 -5.64
N TYR A 113 1.76 11.56 -4.55
CA TYR A 113 3.15 11.70 -4.16
C TYR A 113 3.44 10.76 -3.00
N ILE A 114 4.49 9.96 -3.10
CA ILE A 114 4.88 9.02 -2.03
C ILE A 114 6.32 9.32 -1.63
N LEU A 115 6.52 9.59 -0.33
CA LEU A 115 7.85 9.77 0.23
C LEU A 115 8.43 8.41 0.58
N THR A 116 9.65 8.14 0.11
CA THR A 116 10.32 6.85 0.26
C THR A 116 11.72 7.00 0.86
N SER A 117 12.19 5.96 1.51
CA SER A 117 13.57 5.80 1.95
C SER A 117 14.03 4.35 1.75
N GLN A 118 15.27 4.04 2.10
CA GLN A 118 15.80 2.67 2.11
C GLN A 118 15.04 1.75 3.08
N SER A 119 14.31 2.31 4.05
CA SER A 119 13.44 1.56 4.97
C SER A 119 12.03 1.29 4.42
N THR A 120 11.69 1.86 3.28
CA THR A 120 10.40 1.59 2.61
C THR A 120 10.44 0.21 1.99
N ALA A 121 9.65 -0.76 2.52
CA ALA A 121 9.78 -2.16 2.15
C ALA A 121 8.45 -2.91 2.11
N SER A 122 8.41 -4.06 1.41
CA SER A 122 7.34 -5.06 1.48
C SER A 122 5.98 -4.46 1.14
N SER A 123 4.99 -4.49 2.06
CA SER A 123 3.63 -3.94 1.84
C SER A 123 3.62 -2.47 1.43
N SER A 124 4.61 -1.66 1.82
CA SER A 124 4.79 -0.29 1.31
C SER A 124 5.07 -0.29 -0.19
N GLU A 125 5.95 -1.17 -0.63
CA GLU A 125 6.29 -1.32 -2.05
C GLU A 125 5.16 -1.97 -2.85
N VAL A 126 4.36 -2.87 -2.22
CA VAL A 126 3.14 -3.42 -2.84
C VAL A 126 2.15 -2.30 -3.13
N VAL A 127 1.95 -1.33 -2.23
CA VAL A 127 1.08 -0.16 -2.50
C VAL A 127 1.60 0.64 -3.70
N ILE A 128 2.89 0.98 -3.74
CA ILE A 128 3.52 1.67 -4.87
C ILE A 128 3.29 0.89 -6.16
N ASN A 129 3.63 -0.40 -6.14
CA ASN A 129 3.55 -1.27 -7.32
C ASN A 129 2.13 -1.44 -7.84
N SER A 130 1.16 -1.60 -6.95
CA SER A 130 -0.23 -1.84 -7.32
C SER A 130 -0.91 -0.60 -7.90
N LEU A 131 -0.54 0.59 -7.46
CA LEU A 131 -1.07 1.86 -7.96
C LEU A 131 -0.48 2.27 -9.32
N ASN A 132 0.80 1.97 -9.57
CA ASN A 132 1.54 2.37 -10.77
C ASN A 132 0.83 2.10 -12.12
N PRO A 133 0.15 0.95 -12.35
CA PRO A 133 -0.54 0.72 -13.62
C PRO A 133 -1.77 1.60 -13.85
N PHE A 134 -2.27 2.29 -12.82
CA PHE A 134 -3.59 2.92 -12.84
C PHE A 134 -3.59 4.41 -12.52
N MET A 135 -2.47 4.93 -11.99
CA MET A 135 -2.34 6.34 -11.65
C MET A 135 -0.89 6.81 -11.75
N ASP A 136 -0.70 8.12 -11.74
CA ASP A 136 0.62 8.76 -11.77
C ASP A 136 1.20 8.77 -10.34
N VAL A 137 2.11 7.83 -10.05
CA VAL A 137 2.77 7.68 -8.75
C VAL A 137 4.14 8.36 -8.82
N ILE A 138 4.29 9.47 -8.12
CA ILE A 138 5.54 10.23 -8.05
C ILE A 138 6.27 9.91 -6.76
N LEU A 139 7.45 9.31 -6.86
CA LEU A 139 8.29 8.94 -5.72
C LEU A 139 9.31 10.03 -5.42
N ILE A 140 9.40 10.41 -4.16
CA ILE A 140 10.34 11.43 -3.67
C ILE A 140 11.11 10.85 -2.49
N GLY A 141 12.44 10.91 -2.55
CA GLY A 141 13.31 10.46 -1.48
C GLY A 141 14.42 9.55 -1.95
N GLU A 142 14.50 8.34 -1.39
CA GLU A 142 15.56 7.36 -1.68
C GLU A 142 15.00 6.10 -2.35
N LEU A 143 15.91 5.27 -2.89
CA LEU A 143 15.62 3.93 -3.40
C LEU A 143 15.00 3.06 -2.30
N THR A 144 13.91 2.35 -2.61
CA THR A 144 13.28 1.42 -1.67
C THR A 144 14.02 0.09 -1.57
N GLU A 145 13.66 -0.76 -0.60
CA GLU A 145 14.33 -2.04 -0.29
C GLU A 145 14.32 -3.06 -1.43
N GLY A 146 13.22 -3.17 -2.19
CA GLY A 146 13.06 -4.20 -3.21
C GLY A 146 12.52 -5.54 -2.69
N LYS A 147 11.81 -5.54 -1.57
CA LYS A 147 11.23 -6.75 -0.97
C LYS A 147 9.92 -7.13 -1.65
N ASN A 148 10.00 -7.83 -2.78
CA ASN A 148 8.87 -8.31 -3.59
C ASN A 148 8.38 -9.71 -3.20
N VAL A 149 8.56 -10.11 -1.94
CA VAL A 149 8.25 -11.45 -1.43
C VAL A 149 7.32 -11.41 -0.24
N GLY A 150 6.45 -12.43 -0.14
CA GLY A 150 5.57 -12.67 0.98
C GLY A 150 6.05 -13.83 1.86
N MET A 151 5.70 -13.76 3.14
CA MET A 151 6.01 -14.76 4.15
C MET A 151 4.72 -15.23 4.80
N GLU A 152 4.64 -16.53 5.09
CA GLU A 152 3.54 -17.13 5.83
C GLU A 152 4.05 -17.76 7.12
N MET A 153 3.41 -17.45 8.22
CA MET A 153 3.79 -17.98 9.53
C MET A 153 3.58 -19.49 9.56
N GLN A 154 4.62 -20.20 9.94
CA GLN A 154 4.58 -21.63 10.26
C GLN A 154 4.87 -21.84 11.74
N LYS A 155 4.02 -22.63 12.39
CA LYS A 155 4.15 -22.93 13.81
C LYS A 155 4.37 -24.42 14.01
N ASN A 156 5.31 -24.76 14.87
CA ASN A 156 5.51 -26.15 15.33
C ASN A 156 5.12 -26.25 16.80
N ASP A 157 3.93 -26.78 17.06
CA ASP A 157 3.38 -26.86 18.43
C ASP A 157 4.21 -27.78 19.36
N LYS A 158 4.94 -28.76 18.80
CA LYS A 158 5.78 -29.68 19.59
C LYS A 158 6.99 -28.99 20.21
N TYR A 159 7.56 -28.00 19.51
CA TYR A 159 8.80 -27.34 19.91
C TYR A 159 8.62 -25.86 20.23
N GLU A 160 7.37 -25.37 20.20
CA GLU A 160 7.01 -23.97 20.45
C GLU A 160 7.74 -22.97 19.51
N TRP A 161 8.19 -23.44 18.33
CA TRP A 161 8.87 -22.60 17.36
C TRP A 161 7.90 -21.97 16.37
N MET A 162 8.19 -20.74 16.04
CA MET A 162 7.47 -19.97 15.03
C MET A 162 8.49 -19.43 14.03
N TYR A 163 8.25 -19.62 12.72
CA TYR A 163 9.13 -19.15 11.67
C TYR A 163 8.31 -18.64 10.48
N TRP A 164 8.93 -17.76 9.72
CA TRP A 164 8.30 -17.03 8.62
C TRP A 164 9.06 -17.28 7.31
N PRO A 165 8.88 -18.45 6.66
CA PRO A 165 9.52 -18.72 5.39
C PRO A 165 8.97 -17.79 4.29
N ILE A 166 9.83 -17.42 3.36
CA ILE A 166 9.40 -16.79 2.11
C ILE A 166 8.68 -17.86 1.29
N THR A 167 7.40 -17.65 1.00
CA THR A 167 6.54 -18.60 0.30
C THR A 167 6.00 -18.04 -1.02
N LEU A 168 5.95 -16.73 -1.16
CA LEU A 168 5.29 -16.06 -2.26
C LEU A 168 6.20 -14.99 -2.88
N ARG A 169 6.07 -14.81 -4.17
CA ARG A 169 6.53 -13.63 -4.92
C ARG A 169 5.31 -12.76 -5.23
N VAL A 170 5.49 -11.45 -5.16
CA VAL A 170 4.41 -10.48 -5.36
C VAL A 170 4.73 -9.59 -6.55
N THR A 171 3.77 -9.47 -7.47
CA THR A 171 3.82 -8.55 -8.62
C THR A 171 2.50 -7.78 -8.73
N ASN A 172 2.41 -6.84 -9.66
CA ASN A 172 1.18 -6.08 -9.92
C ASN A 172 0.37 -6.65 -11.10
N ALA A 173 -0.69 -5.94 -11.49
CA ALA A 173 -1.60 -6.31 -12.58
C ALA A 173 -0.90 -6.51 -13.96
N VAL A 174 0.30 -5.99 -14.15
CA VAL A 174 1.11 -6.14 -15.37
C VAL A 174 2.37 -6.98 -15.13
N ASN A 175 2.41 -7.73 -14.03
CA ASN A 175 3.52 -8.60 -13.62
C ASN A 175 4.86 -7.87 -13.44
N TYR A 176 4.83 -6.59 -13.03
CA TYR A 176 6.04 -5.83 -12.78
C TYR A 176 6.78 -6.37 -11.54
N ASP A 177 8.07 -6.65 -11.73
CA ASP A 177 9.00 -7.10 -10.69
C ASP A 177 9.78 -5.90 -10.13
N TYR A 178 9.73 -5.70 -8.83
CA TYR A 178 10.42 -4.62 -8.14
C TYR A 178 11.51 -5.11 -7.18
N SER A 179 12.11 -6.27 -7.46
CA SER A 179 13.19 -6.85 -6.63
C SER A 179 14.44 -5.98 -6.51
N ALA A 180 14.59 -4.97 -7.37
CA ALA A 180 15.65 -3.97 -7.30
C ALA A 180 15.25 -2.70 -6.53
N GLY A 181 14.05 -2.66 -5.93
CA GLY A 181 13.47 -1.47 -5.36
C GLY A 181 12.88 -0.50 -6.40
N PHE A 182 12.22 0.54 -5.91
CA PHE A 182 11.73 1.65 -6.73
C PHE A 182 12.70 2.80 -6.62
N LYS A 183 13.27 3.21 -7.75
CA LYS A 183 14.08 4.43 -7.83
C LYS A 183 13.15 5.64 -7.75
N PRO A 184 13.42 6.65 -6.89
CA PRO A 184 12.60 7.85 -6.82
C PRO A 184 12.70 8.68 -8.10
N ASP A 185 11.62 9.37 -8.45
CA ASP A 185 11.57 10.35 -9.53
C ASP A 185 12.32 11.62 -9.15
N ILE A 186 12.27 11.95 -7.85
CA ILE A 186 12.98 13.09 -7.25
C ILE A 186 13.83 12.57 -6.10
N GLU A 187 15.13 12.53 -6.30
CA GLU A 187 16.08 12.13 -5.26
C GLU A 187 16.17 13.20 -4.18
N TRP A 188 15.97 12.80 -2.94
CA TRP A 188 16.16 13.63 -1.77
C TRP A 188 16.55 12.78 -0.57
N ASN A 189 17.69 13.09 0.01
CA ASN A 189 18.23 12.43 1.19
C ASN A 189 17.82 13.23 2.43
N GLU A 190 17.44 12.51 3.48
CA GLU A 190 17.09 13.09 4.77
C GLU A 190 18.32 13.47 5.59
#